data_72208f449365cad07808b239b8d7a463
#
_entry.id   72208f449365cad07808b239b8d7a463
#
_cell.length_a   1.000
_cell.length_b   1.000
_cell.length_c   1.000
_cell.angle_alpha   90.00
_cell.angle_beta   90.00
_cell.angle_gamma   90.00
#
_symmetry.space_group_name_H-M   'P 1'
#
loop_
_entity.id
_entity.type
_entity.pdbx_description
1 polymer ?
#
loop_
_entity_poly.entity_id
_entity_poly.type
_entity_poly.pdbx_seq_one_letter_code
_entity_poly.pdbx_strand_id
1 'polypeptide(L)'
;MKILDTLYWTEKAKNRIKNILPQTLFGRALLIIVTPLILMQAISTFVFFDRHWDTMTRRLAHTLAGDIAFIVDSLTPLPKQLDLNQIFLKADDILHIRLTYSPEEILVKKKPFQQWDRVRKSLRDALKERVRRPFSIDTIKKERRIEIKVQLPQGLLNVNVHEKRLYSSTPYIFLMWMIGSSLVLFAIAIIFMRNQIRPIRRLAIAARSFGMGRGSSEIKPSGAKEVRQATQAFRQMRERISRQFAQRTEMLAGVSHDLRTPLTRMKLQIEMLERTPETRELQDDIQEMERMIDGYLTFARGEGSESLSKINLASLIEEIISTERRDGSLINFVNKSKTIKSVTLRPQAIKRAITNLIINSKKYAEIIKVEFEYNSEHAIITIDDNGPGIKPEHRDDVFKAFFRLDPSRNTDTGGTGLGLTIAKDIIQSHGGDLLLSEASLGGLRATITLPL
;
A
#
# COMPACT_ATOMS: atom_id res chain seq x y z
N MET A 1 16.44 -26.97 26.11
CA MET A 1 15.00 -26.88 25.84
C MET A 1 14.43 -25.47 26.03
N LYS A 2 14.75 -24.71 27.09
CA LYS A 2 14.24 -23.34 27.31
C LYS A 2 14.70 -22.26 26.29
N ILE A 3 15.85 -22.41 25.63
CA ILE A 3 16.38 -21.43 24.66
C ILE A 3 15.65 -21.53 23.31
N LEU A 4 15.24 -22.73 22.90
CA LEU A 4 14.48 -22.96 21.65
C LEU A 4 13.04 -22.42 21.74
N ASP A 5 12.41 -22.50 22.92
CA ASP A 5 11.08 -21.94 23.15
C ASP A 5 11.07 -20.40 23.08
N THR A 6 12.09 -19.73 23.61
CA THR A 6 12.22 -18.26 23.52
C THR A 6 12.42 -17.78 22.09
N LEU A 7 13.19 -18.50 21.27
CA LEU A 7 13.39 -18.18 19.84
C LEU A 7 12.11 -18.40 19.02
N TYR A 8 11.34 -19.44 19.31
CA TYR A 8 10.07 -19.72 18.63
C TYR A 8 9.00 -18.66 18.92
N TRP A 9 8.91 -18.19 20.17
CA TRP A 9 8.00 -17.10 20.56
C TRP A 9 8.40 -15.76 19.93
N THR A 10 9.69 -15.48 19.81
CA THR A 10 10.18 -14.25 19.15
C THR A 10 9.92 -14.25 17.64
N GLU A 11 10.06 -15.37 16.95
CA GLU A 11 9.72 -15.49 15.52
C GLU A 11 8.21 -15.37 15.25
N LYS A 12 7.39 -16.03 16.09
CA LYS A 12 5.93 -15.97 15.96
C LYS A 12 5.38 -14.58 16.28
N ALA A 13 5.97 -13.88 17.26
CA ALA A 13 5.68 -12.48 17.57
C ALA A 13 6.14 -11.55 16.43
N LYS A 14 7.32 -11.78 15.86
CA LYS A 14 7.86 -11.02 14.72
C LYS A 14 7.00 -11.15 13.47
N ASN A 15 6.48 -12.35 13.18
CA ASN A 15 5.58 -12.60 12.06
C ASN A 15 4.19 -11.99 12.29
N ARG A 16 3.65 -12.00 13.51
CA ARG A 16 2.40 -11.30 13.84
C ARG A 16 2.53 -9.78 13.71
N ILE A 17 3.62 -9.20 14.22
CA ILE A 17 3.90 -7.77 14.09
C ILE A 17 4.08 -7.38 12.61
N LYS A 18 4.74 -8.21 11.81
CA LYS A 18 4.95 -7.98 10.38
C LYS A 18 3.63 -7.94 9.58
N ASN A 19 2.63 -8.71 9.98
CA ASN A 19 1.31 -8.74 9.36
C ASN A 19 0.40 -7.56 9.77
N ILE A 20 0.67 -6.92 10.92
CA ILE A 20 -0.07 -5.75 11.41
C ILE A 20 0.53 -4.46 10.85
N LEU A 21 1.82 -4.46 10.49
CA LEU A 21 2.50 -3.29 9.95
C LEU A 21 2.03 -2.97 8.52
N PRO A 22 1.69 -1.72 8.22
CA PRO A 22 1.34 -1.31 6.87
C PRO A 22 2.44 -1.68 5.87
N GLN A 23 2.06 -2.23 4.73
CA GLN A 23 3.02 -2.61 3.68
C GLN A 23 3.57 -1.38 2.93
N THR A 24 2.85 -0.26 2.94
CA THR A 24 3.26 0.96 2.25
C THR A 24 4.22 1.80 3.08
N LEU A 25 5.17 2.46 2.41
CA LEU A 25 6.10 3.41 3.05
C LEU A 25 5.34 4.52 3.79
N PHE A 26 4.24 5.02 3.20
CA PHE A 26 3.38 6.02 3.81
C PHE A 26 2.77 5.53 5.13
N GLY A 27 2.21 4.34 5.15
CA GLY A 27 1.60 3.77 6.35
C GLY A 27 2.63 3.54 7.47
N ARG A 28 3.83 3.05 7.14
CA ARG A 28 4.91 2.85 8.12
C ARG A 28 5.39 4.18 8.72
N ALA A 29 5.63 5.17 7.88
CA ALA A 29 6.07 6.48 8.33
C ALA A 29 4.99 7.20 9.15
N LEU A 30 3.71 7.06 8.77
CA LEU A 30 2.59 7.57 9.55
C LEU A 30 2.54 6.91 10.94
N LEU A 31 2.72 5.60 11.02
CA LEU A 31 2.72 4.87 12.29
C LEU A 31 3.85 5.31 13.22
N ILE A 32 5.05 5.57 12.67
CA ILE A 32 6.20 6.09 13.44
C ILE A 32 5.89 7.45 14.09
N ILE A 33 5.10 8.31 13.43
CA ILE A 33 4.75 9.64 13.95
C ILE A 33 3.54 9.56 14.90
N VAL A 34 2.51 8.81 14.52
CA VAL A 34 1.23 8.74 15.24
C VAL A 34 1.36 7.98 16.55
N THR A 35 2.13 6.89 16.58
CA THR A 35 2.25 6.07 17.79
C THR A 35 2.85 6.84 18.98
N PRO A 36 3.99 7.54 18.86
CA PRO A 36 4.53 8.37 19.95
C PRO A 36 3.59 9.51 20.34
N LEU A 37 2.89 10.12 19.37
CA LEU A 37 1.93 11.19 19.63
C LEU A 37 0.76 10.70 20.49
N ILE A 38 0.15 9.56 20.15
CA ILE A 38 -0.93 8.95 20.94
C ILE A 38 -0.42 8.55 22.32
N LEU A 39 0.77 7.95 22.40
CA LEU A 39 1.36 7.54 23.68
C LEU A 39 1.60 8.75 24.58
N MET A 40 2.22 9.80 24.05
CA MET A 40 2.46 11.05 24.79
C MET A 40 1.14 11.66 25.27
N GLN A 41 0.09 11.62 24.43
CA GLN A 41 -1.23 12.12 24.77
C GLN A 41 -1.89 11.30 25.89
N ALA A 42 -1.78 9.97 25.82
CA ALA A 42 -2.31 9.08 26.87
C ALA A 42 -1.60 9.32 28.21
N ILE A 43 -0.27 9.43 28.20
CA ILE A 43 0.53 9.72 29.41
C ILE A 43 0.18 11.10 29.97
N SER A 44 0.13 12.14 29.13
CA SER A 44 -0.23 13.50 29.57
C SER A 44 -1.64 13.56 30.17
N THR A 45 -2.60 12.87 29.56
CA THR A 45 -3.96 12.76 30.09
C THR A 45 -3.97 12.08 31.45
N PHE A 46 -3.30 10.94 31.56
CA PHE A 46 -3.22 10.19 32.81
C PHE A 46 -2.60 11.02 33.93
N VAL A 47 -1.43 11.63 33.70
CA VAL A 47 -0.74 12.47 34.69
C VAL A 47 -1.58 13.68 35.07
N PHE A 48 -2.24 14.32 34.09
CA PHE A 48 -3.11 15.46 34.38
C PHE A 48 -4.28 15.06 35.28
N PHE A 49 -4.99 13.96 34.96
CA PHE A 49 -6.13 13.53 35.76
C PHE A 49 -5.72 13.00 37.13
N ASP A 50 -4.62 12.29 37.24
CA ASP A 50 -4.18 11.71 38.50
C ASP A 50 -3.66 12.77 39.49
N ARG A 51 -2.88 13.74 39.03
CA ARG A 51 -2.27 14.74 39.90
C ARG A 51 -3.02 16.07 39.95
N HIS A 52 -3.37 16.62 38.83
CA HIS A 52 -3.92 17.99 38.79
C HIS A 52 -5.38 18.01 39.24
N TRP A 53 -6.18 17.07 38.75
CA TRP A 53 -7.59 16.93 39.14
C TRP A 53 -7.75 16.69 40.63
N ASP A 54 -7.00 15.75 41.17
CA ASP A 54 -7.09 15.39 42.60
C ASP A 54 -6.68 16.56 43.50
N THR A 55 -5.60 17.25 43.13
CA THR A 55 -5.13 18.43 43.87
C THR A 55 -6.12 19.58 43.85
N MET A 56 -6.72 19.89 42.69
CA MET A 56 -7.71 20.96 42.54
C MET A 56 -8.99 20.63 43.31
N THR A 57 -9.48 19.41 43.20
CA THR A 57 -10.69 18.95 43.92
C THR A 57 -10.50 19.04 45.42
N ARG A 58 -9.35 18.61 45.93
CA ARG A 58 -9.03 18.74 47.35
C ARG A 58 -8.96 20.20 47.80
N ARG A 59 -8.32 21.09 47.05
CA ARG A 59 -8.24 22.51 47.37
C ARG A 59 -9.62 23.14 47.44
N LEU A 60 -10.49 22.93 46.46
CA LEU A 60 -11.84 23.44 46.44
C LEU A 60 -12.68 22.88 47.59
N ALA A 61 -12.55 21.62 47.93
CA ALA A 61 -13.19 20.99 49.05
C ALA A 61 -12.76 21.57 50.41
N HIS A 62 -11.44 21.81 50.59
CA HIS A 62 -10.90 22.45 51.80
C HIS A 62 -11.32 23.89 51.95
N THR A 63 -11.39 24.65 50.86
CA THR A 63 -11.89 26.05 50.89
C THR A 63 -13.35 26.07 51.33
N LEU A 64 -14.21 25.26 50.72
CA LEU A 64 -15.62 25.16 51.07
C LEU A 64 -15.79 24.67 52.53
N ALA A 65 -15.01 23.69 52.98
CA ALA A 65 -15.10 23.21 54.35
C ALA A 65 -14.63 24.28 55.35
N GLY A 66 -13.66 25.14 54.98
CA GLY A 66 -13.22 26.29 55.76
C GLY A 66 -14.33 27.35 55.91
N ASP A 67 -15.00 27.69 54.80
CA ASP A 67 -16.14 28.63 54.83
C ASP A 67 -17.27 28.13 55.73
N ILE A 68 -17.59 26.83 55.66
CA ILE A 68 -18.61 26.19 56.49
C ILE A 68 -18.17 26.15 57.95
N ALA A 69 -16.90 25.84 58.26
CA ALA A 69 -16.39 25.85 59.61
C ALA A 69 -16.49 27.25 60.22
N PHE A 70 -16.12 28.29 59.48
CA PHE A 70 -16.25 29.69 59.92
C PHE A 70 -17.71 30.06 60.23
N ILE A 71 -18.64 29.65 59.39
CA ILE A 71 -20.06 29.86 59.62
C ILE A 71 -20.51 29.13 60.90
N VAL A 72 -20.13 27.89 61.08
CA VAL A 72 -20.51 27.05 62.24
C VAL A 72 -19.94 27.66 63.54
N ASP A 73 -18.70 28.17 63.52
CA ASP A 73 -18.12 28.84 64.68
C ASP A 73 -18.81 30.16 64.98
N SER A 74 -19.20 30.93 63.95
CA SER A 74 -19.99 32.18 64.11
C SER A 74 -21.38 31.94 64.66
N LEU A 75 -21.91 30.73 64.52
CA LEU A 75 -23.23 30.33 65.07
C LEU A 75 -23.14 29.62 66.43
N THR A 76 -21.96 29.60 67.06
CA THR A 76 -21.76 28.93 68.35
C THR A 76 -21.04 29.86 69.34
N PRO A 77 -21.72 30.47 70.38
CA PRO A 77 -23.13 30.27 70.73
C PRO A 77 -24.12 30.91 69.74
N LEU A 78 -25.36 30.42 69.74
CA LEU A 78 -26.38 30.82 68.78
C LEU A 78 -26.70 32.32 68.99
N PRO A 79 -26.53 33.17 67.99
CA PRO A 79 -26.83 34.63 68.13
C PRO A 79 -28.32 34.89 68.17
N LYS A 80 -28.70 36.14 68.57
CA LYS A 80 -30.11 36.58 68.51
C LYS A 80 -30.66 36.50 67.08
N GLN A 81 -31.96 36.34 66.93
CA GLN A 81 -32.61 36.06 65.64
C GLN A 81 -32.35 37.15 64.55
N LEU A 82 -32.19 38.40 64.95
CA LEU A 82 -31.79 39.50 64.05
C LEU A 82 -30.37 39.33 63.51
N ASP A 83 -29.45 38.92 64.32
CA ASP A 83 -28.04 38.66 63.94
C ASP A 83 -27.93 37.42 63.08
N LEU A 84 -28.74 36.40 63.32
CA LEU A 84 -28.82 35.20 62.48
C LEU A 84 -29.20 35.52 61.01
N ASN A 85 -30.21 36.37 60.79
CA ASN A 85 -30.64 36.77 59.46
C ASN A 85 -29.52 37.57 58.75
N GLN A 86 -28.78 38.43 59.48
CA GLN A 86 -27.65 39.14 58.88
C GLN A 86 -26.51 38.22 58.45
N ILE A 87 -26.20 37.19 59.26
CA ILE A 87 -25.18 36.18 58.92
C ILE A 87 -25.62 35.42 57.68
N PHE A 88 -26.88 35.01 57.57
CA PHE A 88 -27.36 34.25 56.44
C PHE A 88 -27.38 35.10 55.15
N LEU A 89 -27.77 36.35 55.21
CA LEU A 89 -27.70 37.28 54.08
C LEU A 89 -26.26 37.51 53.61
N LYS A 90 -25.32 37.73 54.55
CA LYS A 90 -23.89 37.86 54.20
C LYS A 90 -23.32 36.57 53.62
N ALA A 91 -23.71 35.41 54.11
CA ALA A 91 -23.24 34.11 53.58
C ALA A 91 -23.82 33.87 52.14
N ASP A 92 -25.05 34.28 51.84
CA ASP A 92 -25.60 34.16 50.49
C ASP A 92 -24.94 35.19 49.55
N ASP A 93 -24.76 36.45 49.98
CA ASP A 93 -24.23 37.52 49.16
C ASP A 93 -22.73 37.38 48.89
N ILE A 94 -21.90 37.13 49.94
CA ILE A 94 -20.44 37.12 49.86
C ILE A 94 -19.91 35.72 49.47
N LEU A 95 -20.44 34.68 50.13
CA LEU A 95 -19.96 33.32 49.95
C LEU A 95 -20.78 32.51 48.96
N HIS A 96 -21.91 33.02 48.48
CA HIS A 96 -22.85 32.28 47.64
C HIS A 96 -23.26 30.93 48.27
N ILE A 97 -23.42 30.95 49.61
CA ILE A 97 -23.83 29.78 50.39
C ILE A 97 -25.21 30.11 51.00
N ARG A 98 -26.23 29.38 50.58
CA ARG A 98 -27.55 29.54 51.15
C ARG A 98 -27.69 28.72 52.44
N LEU A 99 -28.01 29.39 53.53
CA LEU A 99 -28.14 28.78 54.85
C LEU A 99 -29.60 28.74 55.27
N THR A 100 -30.02 27.64 55.92
CA THR A 100 -31.28 27.54 56.64
C THR A 100 -31.02 26.83 57.97
N TYR A 101 -31.66 27.32 59.05
CA TYR A 101 -31.50 26.74 60.37
C TYR A 101 -32.83 26.18 60.84
N SER A 102 -32.81 24.91 61.30
CA SER A 102 -33.99 24.23 61.86
C SER A 102 -33.72 23.97 63.35
N PRO A 103 -34.41 24.74 64.25
CA PRO A 103 -34.27 24.50 65.70
C PRO A 103 -34.80 23.08 66.06
N GLU A 104 -34.18 22.48 67.03
CA GLU A 104 -34.56 21.15 67.62
C GLU A 104 -34.51 19.97 66.65
N GLU A 105 -34.12 20.14 65.38
CA GLU A 105 -33.96 19.05 64.42
C GLU A 105 -32.66 18.32 64.66
N ILE A 106 -32.72 16.99 64.65
CA ILE A 106 -31.54 16.09 64.86
C ILE A 106 -31.13 15.45 63.52
N LEU A 107 -29.85 15.37 63.32
CA LEU A 107 -29.27 14.76 62.11
C LEU A 107 -29.64 13.24 62.03
N VAL A 108 -30.49 12.88 61.07
CA VAL A 108 -30.81 11.49 60.76
C VAL A 108 -29.64 10.88 59.98
N LYS A 109 -29.03 9.86 60.53
CA LYS A 109 -27.98 9.06 59.83
C LYS A 109 -28.60 8.30 58.67
N LYS A 110 -28.58 8.87 57.47
CA LYS A 110 -28.87 8.15 56.24
C LYS A 110 -27.68 7.24 55.89
N LYS A 111 -27.96 6.05 55.38
CA LYS A 111 -26.92 5.16 54.83
C LYS A 111 -26.13 5.90 53.76
N PRO A 112 -24.80 5.82 53.75
CA PRO A 112 -23.99 6.51 52.73
C PRO A 112 -24.40 6.02 51.37
N PHE A 113 -24.76 6.91 50.48
CA PHE A 113 -25.10 6.61 49.10
C PHE A 113 -23.87 6.03 48.40
N GLN A 114 -24.00 4.87 47.76
CA GLN A 114 -22.95 3.95 47.36
C GLN A 114 -22.18 4.40 46.06
N GLN A 115 -22.37 5.62 45.58
CA GLN A 115 -21.68 6.09 44.41
C GLN A 115 -20.40 6.81 44.80
N TRP A 116 -19.25 6.16 44.50
CA TRP A 116 -17.89 6.60 44.79
C TRP A 116 -17.50 7.77 43.86
N ASP A 117 -17.96 8.97 44.19
CA ASP A 117 -17.51 10.19 43.54
C ASP A 117 -16.27 10.74 44.29
N ARG A 118 -15.14 10.87 43.61
CA ARG A 118 -13.87 11.39 44.20
C ARG A 118 -14.08 12.75 44.85
N VAL A 119 -14.92 13.60 44.25
CA VAL A 119 -15.23 14.94 44.76
C VAL A 119 -15.91 14.87 46.13
N ARG A 120 -16.87 13.96 46.32
CA ARG A 120 -17.55 13.76 47.60
C ARG A 120 -16.64 13.21 48.67
N LYS A 121 -15.71 12.33 48.32
CA LYS A 121 -14.71 11.81 49.25
C LYS A 121 -13.85 12.97 49.76
N SER A 122 -13.32 13.79 48.86
CA SER A 122 -12.49 14.95 49.21
C SER A 122 -13.23 15.96 50.07
N LEU A 123 -14.52 16.22 49.77
CA LEU A 123 -15.37 17.12 50.57
C LEU A 123 -15.65 16.53 51.98
N ARG A 124 -15.94 15.24 52.07
CA ARG A 124 -16.17 14.57 53.34
C ARG A 124 -14.93 14.63 54.23
N ASP A 125 -13.75 14.34 53.67
CA ASP A 125 -12.49 14.37 54.41
C ASP A 125 -12.16 15.78 54.89
N ALA A 126 -12.37 16.79 54.04
CA ALA A 126 -12.18 18.21 54.37
C ALA A 126 -13.17 18.68 55.46
N LEU A 127 -14.45 18.34 55.40
CA LEU A 127 -15.46 18.66 56.42
C LEU A 127 -15.16 17.99 57.76
N LYS A 128 -14.73 16.70 57.73
CA LYS A 128 -14.33 16.01 58.94
C LYS A 128 -13.17 16.67 59.66
N GLU A 129 -12.18 17.17 58.92
CA GLU A 129 -11.03 17.87 59.44
C GLU A 129 -11.32 19.26 59.99
N ARG A 130 -12.14 20.05 59.24
CA ARG A 130 -12.38 21.46 59.54
C ARG A 130 -13.60 21.74 60.44
N VAL A 131 -14.74 21.09 60.18
CA VAL A 131 -16.00 21.36 60.90
C VAL A 131 -16.06 20.66 62.25
N ARG A 132 -15.46 19.47 62.37
CA ARG A 132 -15.35 18.66 63.61
C ARG A 132 -16.68 18.42 64.35
N ARG A 133 -17.80 18.44 63.62
CA ARG A 133 -19.16 18.15 64.09
C ARG A 133 -19.83 17.07 63.22
N PRO A 134 -20.85 16.38 63.74
CA PRO A 134 -21.62 15.45 62.88
C PRO A 134 -22.20 16.16 61.69
N PHE A 135 -22.03 15.57 60.49
CA PHE A 135 -22.59 16.13 59.24
C PHE A 135 -23.10 15.02 58.31
N SER A 136 -23.98 15.39 57.38
CA SER A 136 -24.36 14.56 56.24
C SER A 136 -24.22 15.37 54.95
N ILE A 137 -23.91 14.71 53.82
CA ILE A 137 -23.81 15.31 52.50
C ILE A 137 -24.84 14.63 51.61
N ASP A 138 -25.81 15.40 51.11
CA ASP A 138 -26.80 14.97 50.14
C ASP A 138 -26.69 15.81 48.85
N THR A 139 -27.13 15.27 47.72
CA THR A 139 -27.11 15.99 46.44
C THR A 139 -28.53 16.17 45.91
N ILE A 140 -28.91 17.38 45.66
CA ILE A 140 -30.19 17.73 45.02
C ILE A 140 -29.93 17.78 43.52
N LYS A 141 -30.07 16.61 42.81
CA LYS A 141 -29.76 16.46 41.37
C LYS A 141 -30.49 17.42 40.45
N LYS A 142 -31.74 17.79 40.78
CA LYS A 142 -32.56 18.71 39.96
C LYS A 142 -32.00 20.14 39.92
N GLU A 143 -31.36 20.61 40.99
CA GLU A 143 -30.90 21.99 41.14
C GLU A 143 -29.37 22.14 40.97
N ARG A 144 -28.62 21.06 40.71
CA ARG A 144 -27.14 21.06 40.72
C ARG A 144 -26.59 21.68 42.01
N ARG A 145 -27.17 21.36 43.17
CA ARG A 145 -26.76 21.83 44.48
C ARG A 145 -26.37 20.67 45.36
N ILE A 146 -25.45 20.95 46.27
CA ILE A 146 -25.00 20.03 47.32
C ILE A 146 -25.56 20.56 48.62
N GLU A 147 -26.35 19.75 49.31
CA GLU A 147 -26.88 20.00 50.63
C GLU A 147 -25.99 19.38 51.68
N ILE A 148 -25.41 20.18 52.55
CA ILE A 148 -24.59 19.74 53.66
C ILE A 148 -25.35 20.08 54.95
N LYS A 149 -25.71 19.08 55.73
CA LYS A 149 -26.38 19.23 57.02
C LYS A 149 -25.38 19.07 58.14
N VAL A 150 -25.23 20.07 58.99
CA VAL A 150 -24.31 20.09 60.09
C VAL A 150 -25.10 20.17 61.40
N GLN A 151 -24.82 19.26 62.35
CA GLN A 151 -25.46 19.27 63.65
C GLN A 151 -24.83 20.34 64.54
N LEU A 152 -25.66 21.29 64.98
CA LEU A 152 -25.32 22.26 66.02
C LEU A 152 -25.90 21.80 67.38
N PRO A 153 -25.47 22.39 68.53
CA PRO A 153 -25.98 21.98 69.85
C PRO A 153 -27.49 22.22 70.00
N GLN A 154 -28.08 23.19 69.31
CA GLN A 154 -29.48 23.60 69.44
C GLN A 154 -30.35 23.33 68.21
N GLY A 155 -29.82 22.63 67.19
CA GLY A 155 -30.58 22.36 65.98
C GLY A 155 -29.72 21.93 64.80
N LEU A 156 -30.25 21.97 63.59
CA LEU A 156 -29.61 21.53 62.36
C LEU A 156 -29.39 22.73 61.44
N LEU A 157 -28.11 22.92 60.98
CA LEU A 157 -27.76 23.87 59.95
C LEU A 157 -27.77 23.19 58.61
N ASN A 158 -28.61 23.64 57.69
CA ASN A 158 -28.61 23.19 56.30
C ASN A 158 -27.85 24.21 55.45
N VAL A 159 -26.77 23.72 54.78
CA VAL A 159 -25.90 24.51 53.93
C VAL A 159 -26.11 24.08 52.49
N ASN A 160 -26.64 24.93 51.66
CA ASN A 160 -26.90 24.66 50.24
C ASN A 160 -25.88 25.40 49.38
N VAL A 161 -25.05 24.61 48.65
CA VAL A 161 -23.97 25.16 47.84
C VAL A 161 -24.14 24.70 46.38
N HIS A 162 -23.84 25.59 45.43
CA HIS A 162 -23.85 25.23 44.03
C HIS A 162 -22.69 24.28 43.70
N GLU A 163 -23.00 23.23 42.99
CA GLU A 163 -22.02 22.20 42.57
C GLU A 163 -20.78 22.78 41.88
N LYS A 164 -20.92 23.90 41.15
CA LYS A 164 -19.81 24.62 40.50
C LYS A 164 -18.67 25.04 41.42
N ARG A 165 -18.90 25.18 42.76
CA ARG A 165 -17.81 25.48 43.70
C ARG A 165 -16.86 24.33 43.96
N LEU A 166 -17.27 23.09 43.63
CA LEU A 166 -16.46 21.90 43.77
C LEU A 166 -15.91 21.36 42.46
N TYR A 167 -16.43 21.86 41.33
CA TYR A 167 -16.00 21.44 40.00
C TYR A 167 -15.32 22.60 39.27
N SER A 168 -14.12 22.32 38.73
CA SER A 168 -13.41 23.23 37.83
C SER A 168 -13.71 22.92 36.38
N SER A 169 -13.84 23.92 35.52
CA SER A 169 -13.95 23.74 34.05
C SER A 169 -12.60 23.51 33.37
N THR A 170 -11.50 23.71 34.10
CA THR A 170 -10.13 23.58 33.58
C THR A 170 -9.83 22.25 32.85
N PRO A 171 -10.34 21.07 33.31
CA PRO A 171 -10.09 19.80 32.62
C PRO A 171 -10.65 19.74 31.21
N TYR A 172 -11.84 20.31 30.99
CA TYR A 172 -12.43 20.32 29.64
C TYR A 172 -11.65 21.21 28.68
N ILE A 173 -11.18 22.35 29.16
CA ILE A 173 -10.34 23.26 28.39
C ILE A 173 -9.01 22.57 28.05
N PHE A 174 -8.39 21.89 29.01
CA PHE A 174 -7.15 21.15 28.79
C PHE A 174 -7.32 20.05 27.73
N LEU A 175 -8.37 19.21 27.84
CA LEU A 175 -8.66 18.18 26.86
C LEU A 175 -8.93 18.76 25.47
N MET A 176 -9.69 19.84 25.38
CA MET A 176 -9.97 20.51 24.10
C MET A 176 -8.69 21.02 23.43
N TRP A 177 -7.79 21.67 24.18
CA TRP A 177 -6.50 22.13 23.68
C TRP A 177 -5.61 20.98 23.27
N MET A 178 -5.58 19.91 24.06
CA MET A 178 -4.77 18.72 23.80
C MET A 178 -5.20 18.00 22.52
N ILE A 179 -6.53 17.80 22.33
CA ILE A 179 -7.08 17.19 21.11
C ILE A 179 -6.88 18.14 19.92
N GLY A 180 -7.14 19.43 20.08
CA GLY A 180 -6.99 20.42 19.02
C GLY A 180 -5.54 20.50 18.51
N SER A 181 -4.58 20.63 19.42
CA SER A 181 -3.15 20.67 19.06
C SER A 181 -2.69 19.37 18.40
N SER A 182 -3.17 18.23 18.88
CA SER A 182 -2.86 16.92 18.29
C SER A 182 -3.39 16.79 16.86
N LEU A 183 -4.61 17.25 16.60
CA LEU A 183 -5.19 17.24 15.24
C LEU A 183 -4.41 18.14 14.28
N VAL A 184 -3.95 19.30 14.74
CA VAL A 184 -3.13 20.22 13.93
C VAL A 184 -1.78 19.56 13.59
N LEU A 185 -1.09 19.00 14.59
CA LEU A 185 0.18 18.31 14.39
C LEU A 185 0.03 17.11 13.44
N PHE A 186 -1.04 16.35 13.58
CA PHE A 186 -1.37 15.22 12.71
C PHE A 186 -1.62 15.66 11.26
N ALA A 187 -2.38 16.72 11.07
CA ALA A 187 -2.63 17.29 9.74
C ALA A 187 -1.33 17.75 9.05
N ILE A 188 -0.46 18.45 9.80
CA ILE A 188 0.87 18.87 9.33
C ILE A 188 1.70 17.64 8.94
N ALA A 189 1.75 16.62 9.80
CA ALA A 189 2.51 15.39 9.54
C ALA A 189 2.02 14.67 8.27
N ILE A 190 0.71 14.57 8.06
CA ILE A 190 0.14 13.97 6.83
C ILE A 190 0.55 14.74 5.58
N ILE A 191 0.45 16.07 5.60
CA ILE A 191 0.80 16.93 4.46
C ILE A 191 2.29 16.76 4.10
N PHE A 192 3.17 16.86 5.09
CA PHE A 192 4.61 16.68 4.89
C PHE A 192 4.94 15.30 4.34
N MET A 193 4.40 14.26 4.96
CA MET A 193 4.63 12.87 4.56
C MET A 193 4.15 12.62 3.12
N ARG A 194 2.97 13.12 2.78
CA ARG A 194 2.42 12.99 1.42
C ARG A 194 3.31 13.68 0.39
N ASN A 195 3.84 14.85 0.72
CA ASN A 195 4.74 15.58 -0.18
C ASN A 195 6.09 14.88 -0.38
N GLN A 196 6.60 14.17 0.62
CA GLN A 196 7.86 13.44 0.51
C GLN A 196 7.72 12.08 -0.20
N ILE A 197 6.64 11.35 0.05
CA ILE A 197 6.47 9.99 -0.48
C ILE A 197 6.01 9.98 -1.93
N ARG A 198 5.21 10.96 -2.37
CA ARG A 198 4.73 11.04 -3.74
C ARG A 198 5.83 11.01 -4.80
N PRO A 199 6.92 11.81 -4.70
CA PRO A 199 8.01 11.79 -5.68
C PRO A 199 8.73 10.43 -5.73
N ILE A 200 8.97 9.80 -4.58
CA ILE A 200 9.60 8.47 -4.48
C ILE A 200 8.75 7.42 -5.20
N ARG A 201 7.44 7.43 -4.96
CA ARG A 201 6.51 6.51 -5.62
C ARG A 201 6.47 6.72 -7.14
N ARG A 202 6.51 7.97 -7.61
CA ARG A 202 6.57 8.30 -9.04
C ARG A 202 7.85 7.78 -9.67
N LEU A 203 8.99 7.96 -9.00
CA LEU A 203 10.28 7.43 -9.46
C LEU A 203 10.26 5.89 -9.55
N ALA A 204 9.73 5.22 -8.54
CA ALA A 204 9.62 3.75 -8.53
C ALA A 204 8.72 3.22 -9.66
N ILE A 205 7.57 3.87 -9.90
CA ILE A 205 6.66 3.51 -11.00
C ILE A 205 7.37 3.69 -12.35
N ALA A 206 8.08 4.80 -12.54
CA ALA A 206 8.75 5.07 -13.79
C ALA A 206 9.95 4.15 -14.03
N ALA A 207 10.70 3.80 -12.98
CA ALA A 207 11.77 2.81 -13.05
C ALA A 207 11.22 1.43 -13.46
N ARG A 208 10.09 1.02 -12.87
CA ARG A 208 9.42 -0.22 -13.24
C ARG A 208 8.91 -0.19 -14.69
N SER A 209 8.27 0.92 -15.10
CA SER A 209 7.78 1.08 -16.49
C SER A 209 8.92 1.02 -17.50
N PHE A 210 10.05 1.67 -17.21
CA PHE A 210 11.24 1.63 -18.07
C PHE A 210 11.82 0.21 -18.16
N GLY A 211 11.93 -0.51 -17.02
CA GLY A 211 12.40 -1.89 -16.99
C GLY A 211 11.49 -2.86 -17.77
N MET A 212 10.20 -2.55 -17.88
CA MET A 212 9.25 -3.31 -18.72
C MET A 212 9.21 -2.84 -20.18
N GLY A 213 10.17 -2.04 -20.65
CA GLY A 213 10.16 -1.50 -22.01
C GLY A 213 8.99 -0.54 -22.32
N ARG A 214 8.17 -0.22 -21.32
CA ARG A 214 7.07 0.75 -21.48
C ARG A 214 7.67 2.14 -21.42
N GLY A 215 7.50 2.93 -22.49
CA GLY A 215 7.95 4.32 -22.52
C GLY A 215 7.42 5.06 -21.29
N SER A 216 8.31 5.54 -20.42
CA SER A 216 7.89 6.28 -19.24
C SER A 216 7.64 7.74 -19.60
N SER A 217 6.53 8.29 -19.09
CA SER A 217 6.28 9.73 -19.12
C SER A 217 7.45 10.50 -18.50
N GLU A 218 7.70 11.70 -18.97
CA GLU A 218 8.76 12.57 -18.46
C GLU A 218 8.55 12.81 -16.94
N ILE A 219 9.53 12.37 -16.13
CA ILE A 219 9.49 12.60 -14.69
C ILE A 219 10.20 13.90 -14.39
N LYS A 220 9.46 14.88 -13.87
CA LYS A 220 10.05 16.13 -13.38
C LYS A 220 10.65 15.90 -11.99
N PRO A 221 11.92 16.27 -11.74
CA PRO A 221 12.54 16.19 -10.42
C PRO A 221 11.74 17.01 -9.40
N SER A 222 11.26 16.36 -8.33
CA SER A 222 10.44 17.00 -7.30
C SER A 222 10.71 16.38 -5.93
N GLY A 223 10.34 17.07 -4.87
CA GLY A 223 10.55 16.62 -3.49
C GLY A 223 11.88 17.05 -2.88
N ALA A 224 12.37 16.29 -1.91
CA ALA A 224 13.64 16.55 -1.21
C ALA A 224 14.84 16.54 -2.16
N LYS A 225 15.96 17.16 -1.74
CA LYS A 225 17.19 17.29 -2.56
C LYS A 225 17.68 15.92 -3.04
N GLU A 226 17.69 14.93 -2.16
CA GLU A 226 18.15 13.57 -2.43
C GLU A 226 17.26 12.87 -3.46
N VAL A 227 15.95 13.06 -3.37
CA VAL A 227 14.97 12.49 -4.32
C VAL A 227 15.09 13.15 -5.70
N ARG A 228 15.34 14.46 -5.74
CA ARG A 228 15.61 15.17 -7.01
C ARG A 228 16.89 14.69 -7.67
N GLN A 229 17.97 14.48 -6.88
CA GLN A 229 19.22 13.93 -7.39
C GLN A 229 19.05 12.51 -7.92
N ALA A 230 18.34 11.63 -7.17
CA ALA A 230 18.02 10.28 -7.63
C ALA A 230 17.20 10.28 -8.93
N THR A 231 16.21 11.17 -9.04
CA THR A 231 15.39 11.31 -10.24
C THR A 231 16.22 11.77 -11.44
N GLN A 232 17.16 12.70 -11.24
CA GLN A 232 18.05 13.19 -12.29
C GLN A 232 19.05 12.12 -12.74
N ALA A 233 19.64 11.38 -11.80
CA ALA A 233 20.53 10.24 -12.10
C ALA A 233 19.79 9.15 -12.90
N PHE A 234 18.55 8.83 -12.50
CA PHE A 234 17.71 7.88 -13.23
C PHE A 234 17.42 8.37 -14.67
N ARG A 235 17.11 9.65 -14.86
CA ARG A 235 16.92 10.23 -16.22
C ARG A 235 18.17 10.07 -17.08
N GLN A 236 19.35 10.43 -16.55
CA GLN A 236 20.61 10.31 -17.28
C GLN A 236 20.92 8.84 -17.64
N MET A 237 20.70 7.91 -16.71
CA MET A 237 20.85 6.48 -16.97
C MET A 237 19.90 6.02 -18.08
N ARG A 238 18.63 6.38 -18.02
CA ARG A 238 17.62 6.06 -19.04
C ARG A 238 18.02 6.60 -20.42
N GLU A 239 18.42 7.87 -20.51
CA GLU A 239 18.85 8.50 -21.76
C GLU A 239 20.11 7.83 -22.33
N ARG A 240 21.04 7.44 -21.46
CA ARG A 240 22.26 6.71 -21.90
C ARG A 240 21.91 5.35 -22.46
N ILE A 241 21.07 4.59 -21.78
CA ILE A 241 20.64 3.26 -22.24
C ILE A 241 19.87 3.39 -23.56
N SER A 242 18.93 4.32 -23.67
CA SER A 242 18.18 4.53 -24.91
C SER A 242 19.08 4.91 -26.07
N ARG A 243 20.09 5.77 -25.86
CA ARG A 243 21.09 6.11 -26.89
C ARG A 243 21.93 4.91 -27.32
N GLN A 244 22.35 4.06 -26.37
CA GLN A 244 23.08 2.84 -26.67
C GLN A 244 22.26 1.88 -27.53
N PHE A 245 20.96 1.71 -27.23
CA PHE A 245 20.07 0.88 -28.04
C PHE A 245 19.89 1.45 -29.45
N ALA A 246 19.65 2.77 -29.60
CA ALA A 246 19.52 3.42 -30.89
C ALA A 246 20.79 3.27 -31.74
N GLN A 247 21.95 3.52 -31.14
CA GLN A 247 23.25 3.40 -31.84
C GLN A 247 23.53 1.96 -32.27
N ARG A 248 23.21 0.98 -31.41
CA ARG A 248 23.36 -0.44 -31.77
C ARG A 248 22.46 -0.83 -32.94
N THR A 249 21.21 -0.34 -32.94
CA THR A 249 20.26 -0.61 -34.02
C THR A 249 20.70 0.03 -35.33
N GLU A 250 21.19 1.26 -35.30
CA GLU A 250 21.72 1.99 -36.47
C GLU A 250 22.96 1.30 -37.08
N MET A 251 23.90 0.90 -36.19
CA MET A 251 25.08 0.13 -36.63
C MET A 251 24.69 -1.16 -37.32
N LEU A 252 23.75 -1.94 -36.73
CA LEU A 252 23.30 -3.21 -37.30
C LEU A 252 22.55 -3.00 -38.63
N ALA A 253 21.80 -1.92 -38.77
CA ALA A 253 21.16 -1.56 -40.03
C ALA A 253 22.21 -1.25 -41.14
N GLY A 254 23.30 -0.51 -40.82
CA GLY A 254 24.43 -0.26 -41.72
C GLY A 254 25.12 -1.55 -42.12
N VAL A 255 25.50 -2.39 -41.17
CA VAL A 255 26.16 -3.68 -41.45
C VAL A 255 25.32 -4.55 -42.40
N SER A 256 24.03 -4.63 -42.21
CA SER A 256 23.17 -5.41 -43.08
C SER A 256 23.04 -4.86 -44.50
N HIS A 257 22.98 -3.57 -44.61
CA HIS A 257 23.01 -2.93 -45.94
C HIS A 257 24.29 -3.31 -46.67
N ASP A 258 25.43 -3.24 -45.98
CA ASP A 258 26.73 -3.54 -46.55
C ASP A 258 26.94 -5.04 -46.85
N LEU A 259 26.28 -5.93 -46.12
CA LEU A 259 26.27 -7.37 -46.40
C LEU A 259 25.29 -7.73 -47.55
N ARG A 260 24.20 -7.02 -47.72
CA ARG A 260 23.22 -7.32 -48.79
C ARG A 260 23.83 -7.07 -50.18
N THR A 261 24.70 -6.06 -50.35
CA THR A 261 25.34 -5.74 -51.60
C THR A 261 26.18 -6.87 -52.17
N PRO A 262 27.15 -7.50 -51.41
CA PRO A 262 27.89 -8.63 -51.91
C PRO A 262 27.03 -9.90 -52.13
N LEU A 263 26.00 -10.13 -51.30
CA LEU A 263 25.06 -11.24 -51.49
C LEU A 263 24.30 -11.10 -52.82
N THR A 264 23.79 -9.91 -53.12
CA THR A 264 23.12 -9.64 -54.39
C THR A 264 24.06 -9.87 -55.57
N ARG A 265 25.32 -9.46 -55.46
CA ARG A 265 26.34 -9.72 -56.49
C ARG A 265 26.61 -11.21 -56.67
N MET A 266 26.77 -11.98 -55.59
CA MET A 266 26.95 -13.43 -55.67
C MET A 266 25.75 -14.12 -56.31
N LYS A 267 24.54 -13.74 -55.91
CA LYS A 267 23.30 -14.23 -56.52
C LYS A 267 23.21 -14.01 -58.01
N LEU A 268 23.56 -12.82 -58.48
CA LEU A 268 23.61 -12.50 -59.91
C LEU A 268 24.70 -13.29 -60.64
N GLN A 269 25.86 -13.54 -60.02
CA GLN A 269 26.92 -14.32 -60.60
C GLN A 269 26.51 -15.82 -60.73
N ILE A 270 25.84 -16.41 -59.75
CA ILE A 270 25.35 -17.78 -59.79
C ILE A 270 24.21 -17.92 -60.82
N GLU A 271 23.34 -16.94 -60.98
CA GLU A 271 22.30 -16.96 -61.98
C GLU A 271 22.84 -16.95 -63.45
N MET A 272 24.10 -16.51 -63.62
CA MET A 272 24.79 -16.50 -64.93
C MET A 272 25.56 -17.83 -65.16
N LEU A 273 25.65 -18.73 -64.19
CA LEU A 273 26.29 -20.06 -64.35
C LEU A 273 25.29 -21.11 -64.90
N GLU A 274 25.81 -22.19 -65.44
CA GLU A 274 24.96 -23.34 -65.85
C GLU A 274 24.24 -23.91 -64.61
N ARG A 275 22.97 -24.29 -64.79
CA ARG A 275 22.16 -24.89 -63.74
C ARG A 275 22.57 -26.31 -63.43
N THR A 276 23.54 -26.50 -62.56
CA THR A 276 23.94 -27.77 -62.02
C THR A 276 23.39 -27.98 -60.61
N PRO A 277 23.43 -29.19 -60.05
CA PRO A 277 23.08 -29.41 -58.64
C PRO A 277 23.86 -28.50 -57.68
N GLU A 278 25.15 -28.29 -57.93
CA GLU A 278 26.07 -27.51 -57.11
C GLU A 278 25.67 -25.99 -57.17
N THR A 279 25.28 -25.47 -58.33
CA THR A 279 24.82 -24.11 -58.45
C THR A 279 23.50 -23.85 -57.73
N ARG A 280 22.62 -24.85 -57.61
CA ARG A 280 21.40 -24.78 -56.81
C ARG A 280 21.71 -24.73 -55.33
N GLU A 281 22.64 -25.61 -54.83
CA GLU A 281 23.08 -25.60 -53.44
C GLU A 281 23.66 -24.20 -53.04
N LEU A 282 24.50 -23.62 -53.88
CA LEU A 282 25.04 -22.27 -53.65
C LEU A 282 23.94 -21.19 -53.65
N GLN A 283 22.92 -21.32 -54.47
CA GLN A 283 21.78 -20.40 -54.52
C GLN A 283 20.93 -20.48 -53.25
N ASP A 284 20.73 -21.71 -52.74
CA ASP A 284 20.02 -21.97 -51.49
C ASP A 284 20.80 -21.41 -50.28
N ASP A 285 22.12 -21.61 -50.25
CA ASP A 285 23.01 -21.03 -49.22
C ASP A 285 22.94 -19.49 -49.15
N ILE A 286 23.00 -18.82 -50.32
CA ILE A 286 22.88 -17.37 -50.40
C ILE A 286 21.51 -16.91 -49.88
N GLN A 287 20.45 -17.63 -50.27
CA GLN A 287 19.11 -17.31 -49.82
C GLN A 287 18.93 -17.51 -48.30
N GLU A 288 19.62 -18.51 -47.73
CA GLU A 288 19.66 -18.72 -46.30
C GLU A 288 20.43 -17.61 -45.57
N MET A 289 21.55 -17.16 -46.11
CA MET A 289 22.27 -15.98 -45.60
C MET A 289 21.44 -14.71 -45.64
N GLU A 290 20.71 -14.43 -46.74
CA GLU A 290 19.78 -13.30 -46.83
C GLU A 290 18.73 -13.38 -45.72
N ARG A 291 18.11 -14.55 -45.55
CA ARG A 291 17.09 -14.78 -44.49
C ARG A 291 17.67 -14.61 -43.08
N MET A 292 18.89 -15.07 -42.82
CA MET A 292 19.59 -14.90 -41.53
C MET A 292 19.85 -13.42 -41.22
N ILE A 293 20.33 -12.66 -42.20
CA ILE A 293 20.62 -11.21 -42.07
C ILE A 293 19.33 -10.45 -41.78
N ASP A 294 18.28 -10.69 -42.55
CA ASP A 294 16.96 -10.01 -42.35
C ASP A 294 16.31 -10.40 -41.01
N GLY A 295 16.47 -11.67 -40.60
CA GLY A 295 16.02 -12.15 -39.29
C GLY A 295 16.75 -11.45 -38.15
N TYR A 296 18.10 -11.34 -38.28
CA TYR A 296 18.95 -10.67 -37.30
C TYR A 296 18.65 -9.16 -37.18
N LEU A 297 18.48 -8.49 -38.33
CA LEU A 297 18.08 -7.06 -38.37
C LEU A 297 16.73 -6.84 -37.68
N THR A 298 15.79 -7.71 -37.99
CA THR A 298 14.46 -7.64 -37.43
C THR A 298 14.45 -7.89 -35.92
N PHE A 299 15.37 -8.76 -35.44
CA PHE A 299 15.65 -8.95 -34.02
C PHE A 299 16.30 -7.73 -33.38
N ALA A 300 17.36 -7.19 -34.03
CA ALA A 300 18.17 -6.11 -33.50
C ALA A 300 17.50 -4.73 -33.52
N ARG A 301 16.61 -4.48 -34.48
CA ARG A 301 15.81 -3.23 -34.53
C ARG A 301 14.91 -3.07 -33.33
N GLY A 302 14.65 -4.17 -32.60
CA GLY A 302 13.86 -4.14 -31.41
C GLY A 302 12.48 -3.50 -31.63
N GLU A 303 11.65 -3.55 -30.63
CA GLU A 303 10.27 -3.06 -30.69
C GLU A 303 10.13 -1.57 -30.33
N GLY A 304 11.25 -0.82 -30.35
CA GLY A 304 11.32 0.56 -29.84
C GLY A 304 10.49 1.61 -30.58
N SER A 305 10.01 1.28 -31.79
CA SER A 305 9.24 2.24 -32.63
C SER A 305 7.72 2.08 -32.52
N GLU A 306 7.20 0.96 -32.01
CA GLU A 306 5.76 0.73 -31.91
C GLU A 306 5.19 1.30 -30.62
N SER A 307 4.11 2.10 -30.72
CA SER A 307 3.40 2.65 -29.57
C SER A 307 2.52 1.62 -28.88
N LEU A 308 2.44 1.70 -27.56
CA LEU A 308 1.50 0.92 -26.77
C LEU A 308 0.06 1.30 -27.10
N SER A 309 -0.79 0.32 -27.37
CA SER A 309 -2.22 0.52 -27.57
C SER A 309 -3.05 -0.50 -26.75
N LYS A 310 -4.29 -0.13 -26.47
CA LYS A 310 -5.24 -1.05 -25.83
C LYS A 310 -5.79 -1.99 -26.88
N ILE A 311 -5.53 -3.27 -26.72
CA ILE A 311 -5.97 -4.31 -27.66
C ILE A 311 -6.80 -5.39 -26.94
N ASN A 312 -7.65 -6.04 -27.73
CA ASN A 312 -8.29 -7.28 -27.33
C ASN A 312 -7.41 -8.45 -27.79
N LEU A 313 -6.76 -9.14 -26.84
CA LEU A 313 -5.87 -10.26 -27.15
C LEU A 313 -6.59 -11.42 -27.83
N ALA A 314 -7.83 -11.73 -27.45
CA ALA A 314 -8.59 -12.80 -28.07
C ALA A 314 -8.80 -12.56 -29.57
N SER A 315 -9.22 -11.33 -29.94
CA SER A 315 -9.41 -10.96 -31.35
C SER A 315 -8.10 -10.98 -32.14
N LEU A 316 -6.98 -10.55 -31.53
CA LEU A 316 -5.67 -10.62 -32.17
C LEU A 316 -5.25 -12.07 -32.42
N ILE A 317 -5.45 -12.97 -31.46
CA ILE A 317 -5.13 -14.39 -31.61
C ILE A 317 -6.03 -15.02 -32.71
N GLU A 318 -7.31 -14.71 -32.76
CA GLU A 318 -8.22 -15.16 -33.80
C GLU A 318 -7.77 -14.71 -35.21
N GLU A 319 -7.35 -13.44 -35.35
CA GLU A 319 -6.80 -12.90 -36.59
C GLU A 319 -5.56 -13.67 -37.05
N ILE A 320 -4.61 -13.92 -36.12
CA ILE A 320 -3.37 -14.67 -36.42
C ILE A 320 -3.75 -16.09 -36.88
N ILE A 321 -4.59 -16.79 -36.12
CA ILE A 321 -4.98 -18.16 -36.43
C ILE A 321 -5.71 -18.26 -37.76
N SER A 322 -6.62 -17.31 -38.06
CA SER A 322 -7.31 -17.26 -39.34
C SER A 322 -6.35 -17.10 -40.52
N THR A 323 -5.27 -16.33 -40.33
CA THR A 323 -4.22 -16.15 -41.32
C THR A 323 -3.42 -17.42 -41.53
N GLU A 324 -3.01 -18.06 -40.45
CA GLU A 324 -2.15 -19.24 -40.44
C GLU A 324 -2.90 -20.54 -40.89
N ARG A 325 -4.23 -20.55 -40.87
CA ARG A 325 -5.05 -21.67 -41.41
C ARG A 325 -5.19 -21.68 -42.93
N ARG A 326 -4.84 -20.61 -43.63
CA ARG A 326 -5.04 -20.48 -45.08
C ARG A 326 -4.26 -21.50 -45.90
N ASP A 327 -3.21 -22.07 -45.37
CA ASP A 327 -2.41 -23.14 -45.99
C ASP A 327 -2.90 -24.56 -45.66
N GLY A 328 -4.07 -24.70 -44.98
CA GLY A 328 -4.66 -26.00 -44.64
C GLY A 328 -4.19 -26.56 -43.28
N SER A 329 -3.42 -25.80 -42.47
CA SER A 329 -2.94 -26.28 -41.18
C SER A 329 -4.05 -26.50 -40.15
N LEU A 330 -3.99 -27.59 -39.39
CA LEU A 330 -4.97 -27.97 -38.38
C LEU A 330 -4.67 -27.23 -37.06
N ILE A 331 -5.14 -26.02 -36.93
CA ILE A 331 -4.99 -25.21 -35.71
C ILE A 331 -6.34 -25.14 -35.01
N ASN A 332 -6.45 -25.66 -33.77
CA ASN A 332 -7.68 -25.56 -32.97
C ASN A 332 -7.54 -24.41 -31.96
N PHE A 333 -8.49 -23.47 -31.92
CA PHE A 333 -8.51 -22.35 -30.97
C PHE A 333 -9.63 -22.51 -29.97
N VAL A 334 -9.28 -22.43 -28.69
CA VAL A 334 -10.18 -22.48 -27.54
C VAL A 334 -10.03 -21.23 -26.70
N ASN A 335 -11.02 -20.36 -26.76
CA ASN A 335 -11.08 -19.20 -25.90
C ASN A 335 -11.86 -19.55 -24.61
N LYS A 336 -11.12 -19.69 -23.50
CA LYS A 336 -11.70 -19.98 -22.17
C LYS A 336 -12.10 -18.73 -21.40
N SER A 337 -11.83 -17.55 -21.96
CA SER A 337 -12.14 -16.26 -21.33
C SER A 337 -13.63 -15.97 -21.31
N LYS A 338 -14.19 -15.75 -20.12
CA LYS A 338 -15.59 -15.33 -19.94
C LYS A 338 -15.80 -13.82 -20.08
N THR A 339 -14.73 -13.04 -20.05
CA THR A 339 -14.76 -11.56 -20.05
C THR A 339 -13.81 -11.00 -21.08
N ILE A 340 -14.27 -9.96 -21.79
CA ILE A 340 -13.43 -9.20 -22.71
C ILE A 340 -12.65 -8.16 -21.91
N LYS A 341 -11.33 -8.33 -21.77
CA LYS A 341 -10.44 -7.35 -21.19
C LYS A 341 -9.53 -6.78 -22.27
N SER A 342 -9.32 -5.47 -22.26
CA SER A 342 -8.30 -4.85 -23.08
C SER A 342 -6.97 -4.77 -22.31
N VAL A 343 -5.89 -5.19 -22.95
CA VAL A 343 -4.53 -5.13 -22.41
C VAL A 343 -3.71 -4.09 -23.17
N THR A 344 -2.85 -3.36 -22.48
CA THR A 344 -2.00 -2.33 -23.10
C THR A 344 -0.69 -2.96 -23.53
N LEU A 345 -0.54 -3.21 -24.84
CA LEU A 345 0.60 -3.91 -25.45
C LEU A 345 0.97 -3.24 -26.79
N ARG A 346 2.04 -3.70 -27.40
CA ARG A 346 2.42 -3.37 -28.79
C ARG A 346 1.84 -4.44 -29.72
N PRO A 347 0.80 -4.15 -30.51
CA PRO A 347 0.05 -5.16 -31.25
C PRO A 347 0.88 -5.97 -32.25
N GLN A 348 1.72 -5.30 -33.04
CA GLN A 348 2.54 -5.96 -34.06
C GLN A 348 3.64 -6.84 -33.45
N ALA A 349 4.22 -6.37 -32.33
CA ALA A 349 5.18 -7.17 -31.60
C ALA A 349 4.56 -8.46 -31.04
N ILE A 350 3.41 -8.38 -30.36
CA ILE A 350 2.70 -9.55 -29.85
C ILE A 350 2.24 -10.47 -30.98
N LYS A 351 1.72 -9.90 -32.08
CA LYS A 351 1.36 -10.66 -33.28
C LYS A 351 2.55 -11.49 -33.76
N ARG A 352 3.72 -10.85 -33.87
CA ARG A 352 4.96 -11.50 -34.30
C ARG A 352 5.41 -12.61 -33.33
N ALA A 353 5.32 -12.39 -32.02
CA ALA A 353 5.69 -13.41 -31.04
C ALA A 353 4.84 -14.67 -31.17
N ILE A 354 3.52 -14.48 -31.24
CA ILE A 354 2.55 -15.60 -31.37
C ILE A 354 2.74 -16.30 -32.73
N THR A 355 2.91 -15.54 -33.81
CA THR A 355 3.13 -16.10 -35.16
C THR A 355 4.42 -16.93 -35.20
N ASN A 356 5.52 -16.47 -34.59
CA ASN A 356 6.76 -17.24 -34.51
C ASN A 356 6.57 -18.59 -33.80
N LEU A 357 5.78 -18.63 -32.72
CA LEU A 357 5.49 -19.87 -32.00
C LEU A 357 4.61 -20.80 -32.84
N ILE A 358 3.57 -20.27 -33.49
CA ILE A 358 2.68 -21.07 -34.37
C ILE A 358 3.45 -21.61 -35.56
N ILE A 359 4.30 -20.81 -36.23
CA ILE A 359 5.13 -21.26 -37.36
C ILE A 359 6.11 -22.36 -36.89
N ASN A 360 6.69 -22.20 -35.69
CA ASN A 360 7.53 -23.23 -35.12
C ASN A 360 6.77 -24.55 -34.90
N SER A 361 5.56 -24.51 -34.35
CA SER A 361 4.71 -25.68 -34.18
C SER A 361 4.30 -26.30 -35.53
N LYS A 362 3.91 -25.51 -36.53
CA LYS A 362 3.59 -25.98 -37.91
C LYS A 362 4.78 -26.74 -38.57
N LYS A 363 6.00 -26.37 -38.25
CA LYS A 363 7.18 -26.97 -38.81
C LYS A 363 7.40 -28.41 -38.32
N TYR A 364 6.99 -28.70 -37.08
CA TYR A 364 7.33 -29.98 -36.42
C TYR A 364 6.07 -30.81 -36.08
N ALA A 365 4.85 -30.30 -36.28
CA ALA A 365 3.63 -30.92 -35.87
C ALA A 365 2.50 -30.75 -36.91
N GLU A 366 1.57 -31.69 -36.91
CA GLU A 366 0.37 -31.64 -37.75
C GLU A 366 -0.82 -31.00 -37.06
N ILE A 367 -0.91 -31.18 -35.72
CA ILE A 367 -2.04 -30.71 -34.93
C ILE A 367 -1.51 -29.66 -33.92
N ILE A 368 -2.15 -28.50 -33.95
CA ILE A 368 -1.81 -27.39 -33.05
C ILE A 368 -3.09 -26.97 -32.31
N LYS A 369 -2.98 -26.82 -30.99
CA LYS A 369 -4.06 -26.31 -30.13
C LYS A 369 -3.63 -25.04 -29.47
N VAL A 370 -4.37 -23.96 -29.67
CA VAL A 370 -4.15 -22.67 -29.02
C VAL A 370 -5.25 -22.42 -28.00
N GLU A 371 -4.88 -22.25 -26.73
CA GLU A 371 -5.81 -21.91 -25.66
C GLU A 371 -5.53 -20.51 -25.14
N PHE A 372 -6.57 -19.76 -24.83
CA PHE A 372 -6.47 -18.43 -24.27
C PHE A 372 -7.37 -18.27 -23.05
N GLU A 373 -6.82 -17.72 -21.96
CA GLU A 373 -7.57 -17.41 -20.75
C GLU A 373 -7.04 -16.18 -20.02
N TYR A 374 -7.91 -15.53 -19.22
CA TYR A 374 -7.53 -14.53 -18.24
C TYR A 374 -7.65 -15.09 -16.84
N ASN A 375 -6.63 -14.86 -16.00
CA ASN A 375 -6.78 -14.94 -14.55
C ASN A 375 -6.89 -13.53 -13.95
N SER A 376 -6.76 -13.39 -12.60
CA SER A 376 -6.87 -12.11 -11.89
C SER A 376 -5.78 -11.09 -12.29
N GLU A 377 -4.60 -11.56 -12.64
CA GLU A 377 -3.39 -10.73 -12.81
C GLU A 377 -2.76 -10.84 -14.20
N HIS A 378 -3.04 -11.92 -14.94
CA HIS A 378 -2.36 -12.24 -16.19
C HIS A 378 -3.34 -12.69 -17.29
N ALA A 379 -2.93 -12.46 -18.53
CA ALA A 379 -3.43 -13.12 -19.71
C ALA A 379 -2.50 -14.29 -20.03
N ILE A 380 -3.05 -15.49 -20.24
CA ILE A 380 -2.31 -16.72 -20.50
C ILE A 380 -2.68 -17.24 -21.89
N ILE A 381 -1.66 -17.45 -22.74
CA ILE A 381 -1.82 -18.07 -24.05
C ILE A 381 -0.99 -19.35 -24.04
N THR A 382 -1.61 -20.48 -24.31
CA THR A 382 -0.94 -21.77 -24.40
C THR A 382 -1.03 -22.29 -25.83
N ILE A 383 0.11 -22.66 -26.39
CA ILE A 383 0.22 -23.25 -27.72
C ILE A 383 0.79 -24.66 -27.54
N ASP A 384 -0.04 -25.65 -27.80
CA ASP A 384 0.29 -27.08 -27.72
C ASP A 384 0.41 -27.67 -29.11
N ASP A 385 1.39 -28.50 -29.34
CA ASP A 385 1.57 -29.25 -30.58
C ASP A 385 1.72 -30.76 -30.31
N ASN A 386 1.57 -31.56 -31.35
CA ASN A 386 1.80 -33.02 -31.32
C ASN A 386 3.13 -33.45 -31.96
N GLY A 387 4.09 -32.54 -32.04
CA GLY A 387 5.42 -32.81 -32.57
C GLY A 387 6.34 -33.66 -31.64
N PRO A 388 7.62 -33.79 -31.95
CA PRO A 388 8.54 -34.57 -31.14
C PRO A 388 8.87 -33.97 -29.77
N GLY A 389 8.42 -32.74 -29.48
CA GLY A 389 8.74 -32.03 -28.25
C GLY A 389 10.22 -31.61 -28.12
N ILE A 390 10.55 -31.07 -26.95
CA ILE A 390 11.94 -30.67 -26.60
C ILE A 390 12.30 -31.28 -25.24
N LYS A 391 13.42 -32.00 -25.18
CA LYS A 391 13.91 -32.56 -23.91
C LYS A 391 14.14 -31.45 -22.87
N PRO A 392 13.85 -31.71 -21.58
CA PRO A 392 14.00 -30.72 -20.51
C PRO A 392 15.37 -30.02 -20.49
N GLU A 393 16.44 -30.76 -20.76
CA GLU A 393 17.84 -30.26 -20.77
C GLU A 393 18.13 -29.21 -21.85
N HIS A 394 17.34 -29.17 -22.94
CA HIS A 394 17.51 -28.24 -24.06
C HIS A 394 16.49 -27.09 -24.09
N ARG A 395 15.48 -27.08 -23.17
CA ARG A 395 14.42 -26.08 -23.20
C ARG A 395 14.90 -24.66 -22.98
N ASP A 396 15.99 -24.46 -22.25
CA ASP A 396 16.61 -23.14 -22.08
C ASP A 396 17.56 -22.80 -23.24
N ASP A 397 18.20 -23.79 -23.84
CA ASP A 397 19.14 -23.58 -24.94
C ASP A 397 18.46 -23.16 -26.23
N VAL A 398 17.22 -23.63 -26.50
CA VAL A 398 16.44 -23.25 -27.70
C VAL A 398 16.01 -21.77 -27.74
N PHE A 399 16.19 -21.06 -26.65
CA PHE A 399 16.03 -19.61 -26.61
C PHE A 399 17.29 -18.82 -26.95
N LYS A 400 18.44 -19.52 -27.07
CA LYS A 400 19.67 -18.86 -27.54
C LYS A 400 19.59 -18.58 -29.04
N ALA A 401 20.04 -17.40 -29.45
CA ALA A 401 20.05 -17.03 -30.87
C ALA A 401 20.84 -18.03 -31.70
N PHE A 402 20.30 -18.42 -32.87
CA PHE A 402 20.89 -19.36 -33.81
C PHE A 402 21.02 -20.81 -33.29
N PHE A 403 20.50 -21.15 -32.13
CA PHE A 403 20.54 -22.51 -31.62
C PHE A 403 19.52 -23.40 -32.35
N ARG A 404 19.96 -24.58 -32.77
CA ARG A 404 19.17 -25.65 -33.42
C ARG A 404 19.46 -26.97 -32.76
N LEU A 405 18.43 -27.77 -32.46
CA LEU A 405 18.59 -29.09 -31.84
C LEU A 405 19.27 -30.12 -32.77
N ASP A 406 19.02 -29.98 -34.08
CA ASP A 406 19.61 -30.87 -35.08
C ASP A 406 20.14 -30.05 -36.28
N PRO A 407 21.48 -29.89 -36.40
CA PRO A 407 22.06 -29.14 -37.51
C PRO A 407 21.95 -29.85 -38.86
N SER A 408 21.72 -31.17 -38.87
CA SER A 408 21.84 -32.03 -40.06
C SER A 408 20.50 -32.28 -40.78
N ARG A 409 19.36 -31.91 -40.18
CA ARG A 409 18.04 -32.11 -40.79
C ARG A 409 17.59 -30.92 -41.62
N ASN A 410 17.79 -31.08 -42.90
CA ASN A 410 17.06 -30.47 -44.05
C ASN A 410 17.23 -28.96 -44.34
N THR A 411 17.82 -28.76 -45.49
CA THR A 411 17.63 -27.60 -46.36
C THR A 411 16.17 -27.30 -46.64
N ASP A 412 15.28 -28.28 -46.65
CA ASP A 412 13.84 -28.14 -46.95
C ASP A 412 13.01 -27.49 -45.85
N THR A 413 13.45 -27.54 -44.58
CA THR A 413 12.70 -26.94 -43.46
C THR A 413 13.35 -25.68 -42.90
N GLY A 414 14.11 -24.92 -43.67
CA GLY A 414 14.93 -23.78 -43.34
C GLY A 414 14.34 -22.87 -42.22
N GLY A 415 15.14 -22.68 -41.15
CA GLY A 415 14.77 -21.76 -40.05
C GLY A 415 16.02 -21.15 -39.43
N THR A 416 16.02 -19.83 -39.25
CA THR A 416 17.15 -19.03 -38.77
C THR A 416 17.56 -19.31 -37.32
N GLY A 417 16.81 -20.12 -36.54
CA GLY A 417 17.05 -20.33 -35.12
C GLY A 417 16.77 -19.08 -34.24
N LEU A 418 16.08 -18.09 -34.80
CA LEU A 418 15.77 -16.82 -34.12
C LEU A 418 14.32 -16.73 -33.63
N GLY A 419 13.39 -17.58 -34.13
CA GLY A 419 11.96 -17.44 -33.86
C GLY A 419 11.59 -17.51 -32.36
N LEU A 420 12.09 -18.50 -31.64
CA LEU A 420 11.87 -18.67 -30.19
C LEU A 420 12.55 -17.57 -29.38
N THR A 421 13.77 -17.17 -29.76
CA THR A 421 14.51 -16.06 -29.13
C THR A 421 13.72 -14.74 -29.26
N ILE A 422 13.23 -14.44 -30.46
CA ILE A 422 12.41 -13.25 -30.73
C ILE A 422 11.11 -13.28 -29.93
N ALA A 423 10.43 -14.43 -29.89
CA ALA A 423 9.20 -14.57 -29.12
C ALA A 423 9.45 -14.32 -27.62
N LYS A 424 10.50 -14.89 -27.05
CA LYS A 424 10.85 -14.70 -25.64
C LYS A 424 11.19 -13.24 -25.32
N ASP A 425 12.00 -12.60 -26.15
CA ASP A 425 12.40 -11.20 -25.97
C ASP A 425 11.21 -10.26 -26.03
N ILE A 426 10.30 -10.47 -27.01
CA ILE A 426 9.04 -9.71 -27.11
C ILE A 426 8.20 -9.87 -25.84
N ILE A 427 7.96 -11.07 -25.38
CA ILE A 427 7.12 -11.33 -24.20
C ILE A 427 7.75 -10.71 -22.95
N GLN A 428 9.07 -10.85 -22.77
CA GLN A 428 9.80 -10.26 -21.65
C GLN A 428 9.79 -8.72 -21.70
N SER A 429 9.89 -8.11 -22.88
CA SER A 429 9.78 -6.66 -23.05
C SER A 429 8.41 -6.09 -22.67
N HIS A 430 7.39 -6.94 -22.62
CA HIS A 430 6.05 -6.60 -22.13
C HIS A 430 5.83 -6.94 -20.65
N GLY A 431 6.89 -7.41 -19.95
CA GLY A 431 6.83 -7.81 -18.53
C GLY A 431 6.20 -9.18 -18.31
N GLY A 432 6.06 -9.97 -19.39
CA GLY A 432 5.58 -11.34 -19.37
C GLY A 432 6.70 -12.36 -19.30
N ASP A 433 6.33 -13.63 -19.39
CA ASP A 433 7.28 -14.76 -19.48
C ASP A 433 6.80 -15.80 -20.51
N LEU A 434 7.77 -16.52 -21.11
CA LEU A 434 7.56 -17.60 -22.05
C LEU A 434 8.25 -18.86 -21.55
N LEU A 435 7.47 -19.87 -21.23
CA LEU A 435 7.92 -21.16 -20.72
C LEU A 435 7.62 -22.29 -21.70
N LEU A 436 8.55 -23.25 -21.81
CA LEU A 436 8.37 -24.46 -22.58
C LEU A 436 8.19 -25.66 -21.66
N SER A 437 7.19 -26.50 -21.96
CA SER A 437 6.91 -27.73 -21.23
C SER A 437 6.41 -28.81 -22.18
N GLU A 438 6.10 -29.98 -21.67
CA GLU A 438 5.48 -31.06 -22.44
C GLU A 438 3.99 -30.79 -22.69
N ALA A 439 3.53 -30.98 -23.91
CA ALA A 439 2.13 -30.81 -24.28
C ALA A 439 1.31 -32.04 -23.94
N SER A 440 0.03 -31.83 -23.64
CA SER A 440 -0.96 -32.92 -23.48
C SER A 440 -1.15 -33.75 -24.74
N LEU A 441 -0.74 -33.22 -25.89
CA LEU A 441 -0.79 -33.88 -27.22
C LEU A 441 0.49 -34.71 -27.49
N GLY A 442 1.43 -34.77 -26.59
CA GLY A 442 2.68 -35.50 -26.70
C GLY A 442 3.88 -34.73 -27.28
N GLY A 443 3.67 -33.46 -27.69
CA GLY A 443 4.70 -32.59 -28.25
C GLY A 443 5.12 -31.45 -27.32
N LEU A 444 5.32 -30.25 -27.87
CA LEU A 444 5.77 -29.07 -27.14
C LEU A 444 4.58 -28.20 -26.69
N ARG A 445 4.62 -27.76 -25.46
CA ARG A 445 3.76 -26.69 -24.93
C ARG A 445 4.57 -25.41 -24.76
N ALA A 446 4.14 -24.34 -25.41
CA ALA A 446 4.63 -22.99 -25.18
C ALA A 446 3.57 -22.19 -24.41
N THR A 447 3.90 -21.74 -23.20
CA THR A 447 3.01 -20.95 -22.34
C THR A 447 3.51 -19.51 -22.27
N ILE A 448 2.73 -18.58 -22.78
CA ILE A 448 2.93 -17.13 -22.68
C ILE A 448 2.11 -16.61 -21.50
N THR A 449 2.75 -15.86 -20.62
CA THR A 449 2.09 -15.17 -19.51
C THR A 449 2.34 -13.66 -19.65
N LEU A 450 1.28 -12.86 -19.78
CA LEU A 450 1.36 -11.38 -19.92
C LEU A 450 0.62 -10.72 -18.77
N PRO A 451 1.21 -9.70 -18.07
CA PRO A 451 0.54 -8.96 -17.02
C PRO A 451 -0.58 -8.07 -17.58
N LEU A 452 -1.70 -7.97 -16.85
CA LEU A 452 -2.89 -7.18 -17.19
C LEU A 452 -2.75 -5.70 -16.88
#